data_45e24941068bef89adcf2204f5d8af8d
#
_entry.id   45e24941068bef89adcf2204f5d8af8d
#
_cell.length_a   1.000
_cell.length_b   1.000
_cell.length_c   1.000
_cell.angle_alpha   90.00
_cell.angle_beta   90.00
_cell.angle_gamma   90.00
#
_symmetry.space_group_name_H-M   'P 1'
#
loop_
_entity.id
_entity.type
_entity.pdbx_description
1 polymer ?
#
loop_
_entity_poly.entity_id
_entity_poly.type
_entity_poly.pdbx_seq_one_letter_code
_entity_poly.pdbx_strand_id
1 'polypeptide(L)'
;MPQTIKKATGMSLIDCAMIVIEPEDGTSDGIAFTSASKLGVEAQTETTDAVKNIIKGEVKAQKPEEKTLTGHTLTLTDTTMIMSFLPILQGGTLTMDEDGTTPTKYEPPASGKNEGKKFKLKAYTAIMEGASIVGYGCVTYPGCKGTPVLFNFEDSVFQSNEYTINSTPGAGEKPYTWERLEALPTYTTSGSQPAE
;
A
#
# COMPACT_ATOMS: atom_id res chain seq x y z
N MET A 1 4.89 16.36 -41.29
CA MET A 1 6.21 16.23 -40.61
C MET A 1 6.36 14.78 -40.13
N PRO A 2 7.48 14.10 -40.40
CA PRO A 2 7.66 12.75 -39.86
C PRO A 2 7.72 12.77 -38.34
N GLN A 3 6.97 11.87 -37.70
CA GLN A 3 7.03 11.69 -36.26
C GLN A 3 8.39 11.06 -35.88
N THR A 4 9.09 11.69 -34.96
CA THR A 4 10.32 11.10 -34.39
C THR A 4 9.93 10.13 -33.29
N ILE A 5 10.15 8.84 -33.50
CA ILE A 5 9.94 7.79 -32.51
C ILE A 5 11.20 7.67 -31.66
N LYS A 6 11.10 7.93 -30.34
CA LYS A 6 12.21 7.74 -29.40
C LYS A 6 12.23 6.30 -28.90
N LYS A 7 13.44 5.74 -28.72
CA LYS A 7 13.61 4.43 -28.08
C LYS A 7 13.13 4.52 -26.61
N ALA A 8 12.28 3.62 -26.20
CA ALA A 8 11.88 3.50 -24.80
C ALA A 8 13.07 3.02 -23.95
N THR A 9 13.27 3.68 -22.81
CA THR A 9 14.24 3.26 -21.80
C THR A 9 13.47 2.61 -20.65
N GLY A 10 13.72 1.32 -20.39
CA GLY A 10 13.08 0.56 -19.31
C GLY A 10 13.99 0.47 -18.08
N MET A 11 13.39 0.16 -16.95
CA MET A 11 14.06 -0.19 -15.69
C MET A 11 13.63 -1.59 -15.27
N SER A 12 14.58 -2.41 -14.82
CA SER A 12 14.27 -3.73 -14.25
C SER A 12 14.04 -3.57 -12.75
N LEU A 13 12.83 -3.88 -12.31
CA LEU A 13 12.42 -3.81 -10.91
C LEU A 13 12.40 -5.21 -10.31
N ILE A 14 12.90 -5.35 -9.09
CA ILE A 14 12.94 -6.62 -8.37
C ILE A 14 12.66 -6.39 -6.89
N ASP A 15 12.06 -7.39 -6.25
CA ASP A 15 11.77 -7.50 -4.83
C ASP A 15 10.85 -6.40 -4.25
N CYS A 16 10.20 -6.74 -3.15
CA CYS A 16 9.57 -5.82 -2.24
C CYS A 16 10.61 -5.44 -1.17
N ALA A 17 11.45 -4.43 -1.47
CA ALA A 17 12.59 -4.11 -0.63
C ALA A 17 12.19 -3.58 0.76
N MET A 18 11.11 -2.81 0.82
CA MET A 18 10.56 -2.26 2.06
C MET A 18 9.17 -1.70 1.82
N ILE A 19 8.31 -1.79 2.84
CA ILE A 19 7.04 -1.07 2.87
C ILE A 19 7.02 -0.16 4.09
N VAL A 20 6.57 1.07 3.91
CA VAL A 20 6.44 2.04 4.99
C VAL A 20 5.01 2.53 5.07
N ILE A 21 4.50 2.53 6.28
CA ILE A 21 3.19 3.06 6.64
C ILE A 21 3.41 4.35 7.43
N GLU A 22 2.90 5.46 6.92
CA GLU A 22 2.98 6.76 7.57
C GLU A 22 1.56 7.22 7.94
N PRO A 23 1.16 7.18 9.23
CA PRO A 23 -0.13 7.69 9.67
C PRO A 23 -0.27 9.18 9.34
N GLU A 24 -1.47 9.59 8.91
CA GLU A 24 -1.75 10.99 8.55
C GLU A 24 -2.25 11.83 9.75
N ASP A 25 -2.32 11.23 10.93
CA ASP A 25 -2.76 11.91 12.16
C ASP A 25 -1.69 12.85 12.77
N GLY A 26 -0.45 12.78 12.29
CA GLY A 26 0.68 13.60 12.75
C GLY A 26 1.16 13.30 14.18
N THR A 27 0.59 12.29 14.84
CA THR A 27 0.89 11.94 16.24
C THR A 27 1.39 10.51 16.41
N SER A 28 1.13 9.65 15.44
CA SER A 28 1.55 8.25 15.46
C SER A 28 2.83 8.05 14.69
N ASP A 29 3.71 7.21 15.22
CA ASP A 29 4.94 6.81 14.54
C ASP A 29 4.63 5.99 13.29
N GLY A 30 5.44 6.17 12.25
CA GLY A 30 5.42 5.34 11.06
C GLY A 30 6.00 3.96 11.33
N ILE A 31 5.60 2.96 10.53
CA ILE A 31 6.09 1.59 10.64
C ILE A 31 6.74 1.20 9.32
N ALA A 32 7.97 0.67 9.40
CA ALA A 32 8.69 0.12 8.25
C ALA A 32 8.67 -1.42 8.33
N PHE A 33 8.20 -2.05 7.25
CA PHE A 33 8.18 -3.50 7.06
C PHE A 33 9.36 -3.87 6.16
N THR A 34 10.28 -4.64 6.68
CA THR A 34 11.40 -5.23 5.93
C THR A 34 11.19 -6.72 5.65
N SER A 35 10.20 -7.32 6.29
CA SER A 35 9.78 -8.72 6.15
C SER A 35 8.62 -8.94 5.17
N ALA A 36 8.10 -7.85 4.58
CA ALA A 36 7.03 -7.94 3.60
C ALA A 36 7.46 -8.76 2.38
N SER A 37 6.71 -9.82 2.08
CA SER A 37 7.03 -10.73 0.98
C SER A 37 6.34 -10.34 -0.33
N LYS A 38 5.20 -9.64 -0.25
CA LYS A 38 4.40 -9.25 -1.41
C LYS A 38 3.51 -8.06 -1.12
N LEU A 39 3.38 -7.18 -2.10
CA LEU A 39 2.30 -6.19 -2.18
C LEU A 39 1.52 -6.43 -3.48
N GLY A 40 0.30 -6.95 -3.35
CA GLY A 40 -0.66 -7.02 -4.45
C GLY A 40 -1.36 -5.67 -4.60
N VAL A 41 -1.61 -5.25 -5.84
CA VAL A 41 -2.29 -3.97 -6.13
C VAL A 41 -3.38 -4.22 -7.16
N GLU A 42 -4.61 -3.86 -6.81
CA GLU A 42 -5.77 -3.92 -7.70
C GLU A 42 -6.35 -2.52 -7.88
N ALA A 43 -6.60 -2.14 -9.13
CA ALA A 43 -7.19 -0.84 -9.43
C ALA A 43 -8.70 -0.85 -9.16
N GLN A 44 -9.17 0.15 -8.43
CA GLN A 44 -10.61 0.45 -8.29
C GLN A 44 -10.97 1.47 -9.36
N THR A 45 -11.91 1.11 -10.25
CA THR A 45 -12.33 1.96 -11.34
C THR A 45 -13.83 2.18 -11.32
N GLU A 46 -14.23 3.39 -11.67
CA GLU A 46 -15.62 3.75 -11.93
C GLU A 46 -15.82 3.85 -13.45
N THR A 47 -16.90 3.27 -13.92
CA THR A 47 -17.23 3.25 -15.36
C THR A 47 -18.40 4.18 -15.61
N THR A 48 -18.24 5.12 -16.52
CA THR A 48 -19.34 5.97 -17.03
C THR A 48 -19.94 5.31 -18.26
N ASP A 49 -21.25 5.09 -18.27
CA ASP A 49 -21.93 4.45 -19.39
C ASP A 49 -21.81 5.24 -20.71
N ALA A 50 -21.73 4.50 -21.80
CA ALA A 50 -21.76 5.07 -23.13
C ALA A 50 -23.17 5.68 -23.44
N VAL A 51 -23.20 6.92 -23.84
CA VAL A 51 -24.45 7.58 -24.27
C VAL A 51 -24.47 7.70 -25.80
N LYS A 52 -25.55 7.19 -26.44
CA LYS A 52 -25.75 7.25 -27.90
C LYS A 52 -26.97 8.07 -28.23
N ASN A 53 -26.83 9.01 -29.15
CA ASN A 53 -27.93 9.71 -29.78
C ASN A 53 -28.27 8.99 -31.10
N ILE A 54 -29.42 8.30 -31.12
CA ILE A 54 -29.91 7.54 -32.28
C ILE A 54 -31.11 8.25 -32.87
N ILE A 55 -31.04 8.65 -34.16
CA ILE A 55 -32.12 9.25 -34.89
C ILE A 55 -32.42 8.39 -36.11
N LYS A 56 -33.68 7.92 -36.27
CA LYS A 56 -34.14 7.03 -37.36
C LYS A 56 -33.27 5.80 -37.58
N GLY A 57 -32.78 5.17 -36.49
CA GLY A 57 -31.94 3.99 -36.55
C GLY A 57 -30.45 4.25 -36.80
N GLU A 58 -30.04 5.50 -37.01
CA GLU A 58 -28.63 5.85 -37.20
C GLU A 58 -28.05 6.54 -35.95
N VAL A 59 -26.83 6.14 -35.57
CA VAL A 59 -26.09 6.79 -34.49
C VAL A 59 -25.56 8.13 -35.00
N LYS A 60 -26.11 9.24 -34.52
CA LYS A 60 -25.70 10.59 -34.91
C LYS A 60 -24.60 11.16 -34.04
N ALA A 61 -24.53 10.74 -32.75
CA ALA A 61 -23.47 11.08 -31.82
C ALA A 61 -23.32 9.97 -30.78
N GLN A 62 -22.09 9.77 -30.29
CA GLN A 62 -21.81 8.83 -29.23
C GLN A 62 -20.77 9.41 -28.28
N LYS A 63 -21.07 9.39 -26.98
CA LYS A 63 -20.08 9.51 -25.92
C LYS A 63 -19.62 8.10 -25.59
N PRO A 64 -18.33 7.76 -25.75
CA PRO A 64 -17.83 6.42 -25.39
C PRO A 64 -17.91 6.19 -23.88
N GLU A 65 -17.85 4.93 -23.49
CA GLU A 65 -17.60 4.52 -22.11
C GLU A 65 -16.22 5.01 -21.66
N GLU A 66 -16.14 5.58 -20.47
CA GLU A 66 -14.88 6.02 -19.87
C GLU A 66 -14.68 5.29 -18.53
N LYS A 67 -13.49 4.74 -18.32
CA LYS A 67 -13.07 4.16 -17.04
C LYS A 67 -12.15 5.13 -16.32
N THR A 68 -12.56 5.55 -15.14
CA THR A 68 -11.80 6.45 -14.28
C THR A 68 -11.27 5.68 -13.08
N LEU A 69 -9.97 5.83 -12.81
CA LEU A 69 -9.33 5.25 -11.63
C LEU A 69 -9.74 6.06 -10.40
N THR A 70 -10.38 5.38 -9.42
CA THR A 70 -10.89 6.02 -8.19
C THR A 70 -10.04 5.68 -6.97
N GLY A 71 -9.27 4.59 -7.02
CA GLY A 71 -8.43 4.15 -5.90
C GLY A 71 -7.76 2.82 -6.17
N HIS A 72 -7.23 2.22 -5.12
CA HIS A 72 -6.59 0.91 -5.18
C HIS A 72 -6.97 0.06 -3.97
N THR A 73 -7.10 -1.25 -4.20
CA THR A 73 -7.06 -2.25 -3.12
C THR A 73 -5.65 -2.82 -3.07
N LEU A 74 -5.01 -2.71 -1.93
CA LEU A 74 -3.65 -3.18 -1.67
C LEU A 74 -3.72 -4.39 -0.74
N THR A 75 -3.03 -5.47 -1.11
CA THR A 75 -2.91 -6.68 -0.30
C THR A 75 -1.46 -6.86 0.08
N LEU A 76 -1.14 -6.56 1.34
CA LEU A 76 0.19 -6.70 1.91
C LEU A 76 0.31 -8.06 2.57
N THR A 77 1.25 -8.89 2.11
CA THR A 77 1.57 -10.18 2.72
C THR A 77 2.90 -10.07 3.47
N ASP A 78 2.89 -10.42 4.75
CA ASP A 78 4.06 -10.41 5.61
C ASP A 78 4.24 -11.78 6.27
N THR A 79 5.50 -12.23 6.35
CA THR A 79 5.87 -13.48 7.02
C THR A 79 6.05 -13.30 8.53
N THR A 80 6.04 -12.06 9.01
CA THR A 80 6.18 -11.69 10.42
C THR A 80 4.95 -10.90 10.88
N MET A 81 4.41 -11.23 12.05
CA MET A 81 3.30 -10.47 12.61
C MET A 81 3.80 -9.21 13.32
N ILE A 82 3.39 -8.05 12.85
CA ILE A 82 3.71 -6.76 13.48
C ILE A 82 2.48 -6.24 14.23
N MET A 83 2.44 -6.50 15.55
CA MET A 83 1.29 -6.12 16.39
C MET A 83 1.05 -4.62 16.45
N SER A 84 2.09 -3.79 16.36
CA SER A 84 1.98 -2.32 16.36
C SER A 84 1.27 -1.77 15.12
N PHE A 85 1.12 -2.57 14.06
CA PHE A 85 0.36 -2.17 12.88
C PHE A 85 -1.15 -2.31 13.05
N LEU A 86 -1.63 -3.19 13.93
CA LEU A 86 -3.06 -3.46 14.12
C LEU A 86 -3.87 -2.22 14.56
N PRO A 87 -3.38 -1.37 15.50
CA PRO A 87 -4.09 -0.14 15.86
C PRO A 87 -4.22 0.86 14.70
N ILE A 88 -3.26 0.88 13.77
CA ILE A 88 -3.32 1.74 12.58
C ILE A 88 -4.37 1.21 11.60
N LEU A 89 -4.36 -0.11 11.35
CA LEU A 89 -5.27 -0.75 10.39
C LEU A 89 -6.73 -0.68 10.81
N GLN A 90 -7.05 -1.08 12.04
CA GLN A 90 -8.43 -1.30 12.48
C GLN A 90 -8.79 -0.59 13.78
N GLY A 91 -7.85 0.15 14.38
CA GLY A 91 -8.04 0.80 15.68
C GLY A 91 -7.80 -0.15 16.85
N GLY A 92 -8.34 0.18 18.01
CA GLY A 92 -8.16 -0.60 19.24
C GLY A 92 -6.96 -0.17 20.07
N THR A 93 -6.60 -0.99 21.06
CA THR A 93 -5.57 -0.67 22.06
C THR A 93 -4.47 -1.73 22.05
N LEU A 94 -3.22 -1.28 21.98
CA LEU A 94 -2.03 -2.09 22.14
C LEU A 94 -1.45 -1.89 23.53
N THR A 95 -1.24 -2.99 24.26
CA THR A 95 -0.56 -2.97 25.55
C THR A 95 0.89 -3.41 25.34
N MET A 96 1.80 -2.62 25.86
CA MET A 96 3.24 -2.91 25.86
C MET A 96 3.62 -3.59 27.17
N ASP A 97 4.82 -4.20 27.21
CA ASP A 97 5.46 -4.70 28.42
C ASP A 97 5.85 -3.57 29.39
N GLU A 98 6.42 -3.92 30.54
CA GLU A 98 6.83 -2.95 31.57
C GLU A 98 7.92 -1.98 31.06
N ASP A 99 8.75 -2.43 30.14
CA ASP A 99 9.81 -1.62 29.51
C ASP A 99 9.32 -0.77 28.34
N GLY A 100 8.04 -0.93 27.92
CA GLY A 100 7.44 -0.19 26.82
C GLY A 100 7.98 -0.55 25.43
N THR A 101 8.66 -1.68 25.29
CA THR A 101 9.35 -2.08 24.05
C THR A 101 8.63 -3.19 23.29
N THR A 102 8.04 -4.15 24.01
CA THR A 102 7.45 -5.35 23.40
C THR A 102 5.92 -5.32 23.51
N PRO A 103 5.18 -5.45 22.40
CA PRO A 103 3.73 -5.59 22.43
C PRO A 103 3.33 -6.92 23.08
N THR A 104 2.52 -6.85 24.14
CA THR A 104 2.07 -8.03 24.90
C THR A 104 0.61 -8.38 24.64
N LYS A 105 -0.24 -7.40 24.33
CA LYS A 105 -1.67 -7.63 24.11
C LYS A 105 -2.22 -6.61 23.12
N TYR A 106 -3.09 -7.08 22.23
CA TYR A 106 -3.89 -6.22 21.39
C TYR A 106 -5.38 -6.49 21.60
N GLU A 107 -6.15 -5.44 21.78
CA GLU A 107 -7.60 -5.48 21.89
C GLU A 107 -8.24 -4.67 20.77
N PRO A 108 -8.99 -5.31 19.86
CA PRO A 108 -9.66 -4.59 18.78
C PRO A 108 -10.75 -3.67 19.31
N PRO A 109 -11.24 -2.71 18.51
CA PRO A 109 -12.35 -1.87 18.89
C PRO A 109 -13.63 -2.70 19.09
N ALA A 110 -14.60 -2.17 19.81
CA ALA A 110 -15.88 -2.83 20.04
C ALA A 110 -16.56 -3.19 18.71
N SER A 111 -17.27 -4.31 18.69
CA SER A 111 -18.00 -4.79 17.51
C SER A 111 -18.85 -3.70 16.88
N GLY A 112 -18.78 -3.57 15.57
CA GLY A 112 -19.50 -2.56 14.79
C GLY A 112 -18.79 -1.19 14.70
N LYS A 113 -17.62 -1.02 15.33
CA LYS A 113 -16.79 0.19 15.20
C LYS A 113 -15.59 -0.08 14.31
N ASN A 114 -15.26 0.87 13.45
CA ASN A 114 -14.00 0.90 12.70
C ASN A 114 -13.27 2.21 13.07
N GLU A 115 -12.21 2.06 13.85
CA GLU A 115 -11.42 3.18 14.37
C GLU A 115 -10.02 3.23 13.72
N GLY A 116 -9.84 2.53 12.60
CA GLY A 116 -8.61 2.53 11.83
C GLY A 116 -8.19 3.94 11.39
N LYS A 117 -6.91 4.22 11.48
CA LYS A 117 -6.33 5.52 11.11
C LYS A 117 -6.15 5.62 9.61
N LYS A 118 -6.17 6.85 9.09
CA LYS A 118 -5.70 7.11 7.72
C LYS A 118 -4.18 7.17 7.71
N PHE A 119 -3.60 6.61 6.63
CA PHE A 119 -2.15 6.61 6.45
C PHE A 119 -1.77 6.68 4.97
N LYS A 120 -0.50 6.98 4.70
CA LYS A 120 0.15 6.79 3.39
C LYS A 120 0.93 5.48 3.41
N LEU A 121 0.81 4.70 2.35
CA LEU A 121 1.62 3.50 2.15
C LEU A 121 2.66 3.81 1.08
N LYS A 122 3.93 3.59 1.41
CA LYS A 122 5.07 3.70 0.49
C LYS A 122 5.67 2.31 0.28
N ALA A 123 5.72 1.88 -0.96
CA ALA A 123 6.31 0.60 -1.34
C ALA A 123 7.59 0.83 -2.12
N TYR A 124 8.67 0.21 -1.67
CA TYR A 124 10.00 0.33 -2.27
C TYR A 124 10.39 -0.96 -2.98
N THR A 125 10.93 -0.81 -4.18
CA THR A 125 11.45 -1.92 -5.01
C THR A 125 12.86 -1.57 -5.48
N ALA A 126 13.74 -2.56 -5.60
CA ALA A 126 15.08 -2.33 -6.11
C ALA A 126 15.08 -2.18 -7.64
N ILE A 127 15.90 -1.27 -8.15
CA ILE A 127 16.16 -1.09 -9.58
C ILE A 127 17.50 -1.75 -9.91
N MET A 128 17.46 -2.72 -10.84
CA MET A 128 18.63 -3.49 -11.26
C MET A 128 19.17 -3.03 -12.61
N GLU A 129 20.49 -2.99 -12.71
CA GLU A 129 21.21 -2.92 -13.99
C GLU A 129 22.28 -4.01 -14.00
N GLY A 130 22.11 -5.00 -14.88
CA GLY A 130 22.90 -6.22 -14.81
C GLY A 130 22.67 -6.98 -13.51
N ALA A 131 23.73 -7.20 -12.74
CA ALA A 131 23.70 -7.88 -11.44
C ALA A 131 23.77 -6.91 -10.24
N SER A 132 23.70 -5.59 -10.47
CA SER A 132 23.87 -4.57 -9.44
C SER A 132 22.59 -3.78 -9.20
N ILE A 133 22.34 -3.42 -7.95
CA ILE A 133 21.28 -2.46 -7.60
C ILE A 133 21.81 -1.05 -7.89
N VAL A 134 21.10 -0.29 -8.73
CA VAL A 134 21.47 1.07 -9.15
C VAL A 134 20.54 2.15 -8.56
N GLY A 135 19.62 1.76 -7.71
CA GLY A 135 18.66 2.66 -7.04
C GLY A 135 17.40 1.93 -6.63
N TYR A 136 16.41 2.68 -6.23
CA TYR A 136 15.11 2.17 -5.78
C TYR A 136 13.97 2.93 -6.43
N GLY A 137 12.87 2.23 -6.68
CA GLY A 137 11.59 2.84 -7.03
C GLY A 137 10.72 2.92 -5.78
N CYS A 138 10.04 4.03 -5.57
CA CYS A 138 9.07 4.21 -4.51
C CYS A 138 7.69 4.52 -5.10
N VAL A 139 6.70 3.73 -4.75
CA VAL A 139 5.30 4.03 -5.05
C VAL A 139 4.60 4.45 -3.77
N THR A 140 3.98 5.62 -3.79
CA THR A 140 3.22 6.14 -2.65
C THR A 140 1.72 6.12 -2.96
N TYR A 141 0.95 5.47 -2.11
CA TYR A 141 -0.51 5.42 -2.13
C TYR A 141 -1.06 6.28 -0.99
N PRO A 142 -1.79 7.38 -1.28
CA PRO A 142 -2.39 8.25 -0.26
C PRO A 142 -3.74 7.73 0.22
N GLY A 143 -4.23 8.27 1.33
CA GLY A 143 -5.57 8.05 1.83
C GLY A 143 -5.90 6.58 2.13
N CYS A 144 -4.90 5.81 2.56
CA CYS A 144 -5.06 4.40 2.87
C CYS A 144 -5.85 4.19 4.18
N LYS A 145 -6.71 3.18 4.17
CA LYS A 145 -7.38 2.64 5.36
C LYS A 145 -7.31 1.13 5.34
N GLY A 146 -7.02 0.54 6.50
CA GLY A 146 -7.04 -0.91 6.67
C GLY A 146 -8.45 -1.47 6.81
N THR A 147 -8.57 -2.76 6.57
CA THR A 147 -9.75 -3.56 6.90
C THR A 147 -9.45 -4.42 8.13
N PRO A 148 -10.48 -4.97 8.82
CA PRO A 148 -10.27 -5.90 9.92
C PRO A 148 -9.39 -7.08 9.52
N VAL A 149 -8.41 -7.39 10.38
CA VAL A 149 -7.44 -8.46 10.14
C VAL A 149 -8.04 -9.79 10.56
N LEU A 150 -7.86 -10.81 9.73
CA LEU A 150 -8.23 -12.18 9.99
C LEU A 150 -6.98 -13.00 10.31
N PHE A 151 -7.03 -13.80 11.37
CA PHE A 151 -5.95 -14.69 11.78
C PHE A 151 -6.30 -16.12 11.40
N ASN A 152 -5.48 -16.73 10.54
CA ASN A 152 -5.60 -18.13 10.17
C ASN A 152 -4.46 -18.89 10.82
N PHE A 153 -4.77 -20.04 11.43
CA PHE A 153 -3.79 -20.91 12.08
C PHE A 153 -3.84 -22.28 11.42
N GLU A 154 -2.67 -22.77 11.03
CA GLU A 154 -2.51 -24.10 10.43
C GLU A 154 -1.36 -24.81 11.14
N ASP A 155 -1.52 -26.13 11.39
CA ASP A 155 -0.50 -26.91 12.08
C ASP A 155 0.75 -27.09 11.22
N SER A 156 1.93 -26.97 11.83
CA SER A 156 3.23 -27.17 11.19
C SER A 156 3.57 -26.22 10.02
N VAL A 157 2.87 -25.07 9.91
CA VAL A 157 3.13 -24.04 8.90
C VAL A 157 3.40 -22.70 9.57
N PHE A 158 4.42 -21.99 9.10
CA PHE A 158 4.63 -20.60 9.53
C PHE A 158 3.48 -19.73 9.06
N GLN A 159 2.91 -18.96 9.98
CA GLN A 159 1.80 -18.06 9.65
C GLN A 159 2.28 -16.96 8.71
N SER A 160 1.52 -16.76 7.63
CA SER A 160 1.64 -15.60 6.76
C SER A 160 0.45 -14.68 7.01
N ASN A 161 0.72 -13.43 7.35
CA ASN A 161 -0.31 -12.44 7.62
C ASN A 161 -0.63 -11.68 6.34
N GLU A 162 -1.92 -11.54 6.07
CA GLU A 162 -2.42 -10.79 4.92
C GLU A 162 -3.24 -9.61 5.40
N TYR A 163 -2.85 -8.41 4.98
CA TYR A 163 -3.48 -7.16 5.35
C TYR A 163 -4.11 -6.52 4.12
N THR A 164 -5.42 -6.37 4.11
CA THR A 164 -6.13 -5.67 3.04
C THR A 164 -6.27 -4.19 3.39
N ILE A 165 -5.87 -3.34 2.46
CA ILE A 165 -5.82 -1.89 2.61
C ILE A 165 -6.50 -1.25 1.41
N ASN A 166 -7.41 -0.32 1.64
CA ASN A 166 -8.04 0.46 0.58
C ASN A 166 -7.42 1.86 0.53
N SER A 167 -6.87 2.23 -0.62
CA SER A 167 -6.38 3.58 -0.90
C SER A 167 -7.45 4.34 -1.67
N THR A 168 -7.98 5.39 -1.04
CA THR A 168 -8.96 6.28 -1.63
C THR A 168 -8.42 7.69 -1.56
N PRO A 169 -7.83 8.21 -2.66
CA PRO A 169 -7.29 9.56 -2.70
C PRO A 169 -8.39 10.58 -2.49
N GLY A 170 -8.04 11.72 -1.90
CA GLY A 170 -8.95 12.85 -1.77
C GLY A 170 -9.31 13.49 -3.12
N ALA A 171 -10.34 14.31 -3.14
CA ALA A 171 -10.75 15.02 -4.35
C ALA A 171 -9.60 15.89 -4.90
N GLY A 172 -9.20 15.62 -6.15
CA GLY A 172 -8.08 16.29 -6.83
C GLY A 172 -6.69 15.75 -6.49
N GLU A 173 -6.57 14.77 -5.59
CA GLU A 173 -5.31 14.08 -5.32
C GLU A 173 -5.00 13.04 -6.39
N LYS A 174 -3.71 12.77 -6.59
CA LYS A 174 -3.27 11.71 -7.47
C LYS A 174 -3.50 10.35 -6.81
N PRO A 175 -3.98 9.31 -7.54
CA PRO A 175 -4.23 8.00 -6.96
C PRO A 175 -2.96 7.29 -6.50
N TYR A 176 -1.82 7.63 -7.06
CA TYR A 176 -0.49 7.23 -6.61
C TYR A 176 0.57 8.17 -7.17
N THR A 177 1.78 8.14 -6.58
CA THR A 177 2.98 8.75 -7.16
C THR A 177 4.07 7.69 -7.25
N TRP A 178 4.93 7.82 -8.26
CA TRP A 178 6.11 6.98 -8.44
C TRP A 178 7.35 7.87 -8.49
N GLU A 179 8.36 7.51 -7.70
CA GLU A 179 9.63 8.25 -7.60
C GLU A 179 10.81 7.30 -7.68
N ARG A 180 11.91 7.77 -8.26
CA ARG A 180 13.20 7.08 -8.22
C ARG A 180 14.06 7.68 -7.13
N LEU A 181 14.67 6.81 -6.32
CA LEU A 181 15.56 7.15 -5.22
C LEU A 181 16.94 6.51 -5.46
N GLU A 182 17.98 7.14 -4.95
CA GLU A 182 19.34 6.59 -4.99
C GLU A 182 19.56 5.54 -3.89
N ALA A 183 18.90 5.70 -2.73
CA ALA A 183 18.99 4.81 -1.58
C ALA A 183 17.64 4.68 -0.88
N LEU A 184 17.46 3.58 -0.13
CA LEU A 184 16.33 3.44 0.79
C LEU A 184 16.43 4.47 1.91
N PRO A 185 15.29 5.05 2.35
CA PRO A 185 15.28 5.88 3.53
C PRO A 185 15.65 5.06 4.77
N THR A 186 16.38 5.69 5.69
CA THR A 186 16.69 5.09 6.99
C THR A 186 15.61 5.47 7.98
N TYR A 187 15.03 4.47 8.64
CA TYR A 187 14.08 4.65 9.72
C TYR A 187 14.73 4.25 11.04
N THR A 188 14.48 5.05 12.08
CA THR A 188 14.94 4.71 13.43
C THR A 188 14.05 3.57 13.95
N THR A 189 14.62 2.42 14.22
CA THR A 189 13.92 1.35 14.95
C THR A 189 13.71 1.81 16.38
N SER A 190 12.47 2.08 16.79
CA SER A 190 12.11 2.13 18.20
C SER A 190 12.25 0.71 18.77
N GLY A 191 13.28 0.46 19.54
CA GLY A 191 13.61 -0.85 20.11
C GLY A 191 14.76 -1.52 19.38
N SER A 192 15.97 -1.05 19.61
CA SER A 192 17.20 -1.74 19.18
C SER A 192 17.37 -3.04 19.95
N GLN A 193 17.12 -4.14 19.29
CA GLN A 193 17.78 -5.39 19.68
C GLN A 193 19.22 -5.33 19.13
N PRO A 194 20.26 -5.47 19.97
CA PRO A 194 21.64 -5.55 19.47
C PRO A 194 21.77 -6.80 18.60
N ALA A 195 22.35 -6.61 17.42
CA ALA A 195 22.78 -7.72 16.57
C ALA A 195 23.85 -8.52 17.33
N GLU A 196 23.65 -9.82 17.53
CA GLU A 196 24.69 -10.84 17.76
C GLU A 196 25.22 -11.33 16.41
#